data_e1550bb3c5573c11199b01e0fdf149b2
#
_entry.id   e1550bb3c5573c11199b01e0fdf149b2
#
_cell.length_a   1.000
_cell.length_b   1.000
_cell.length_c   1.000
_cell.angle_alpha   90.00
_cell.angle_beta   90.00
_cell.angle_gamma   90.00
#
_symmetry.space_group_name_H-M   'P 1'
#
loop_
_entity.id
_entity.type
_entity.pdbx_description
1 polymer ?
#
loop_
_entity_poly.entity_id
_entity_poly.type
_entity_poly.pdbx_seq_one_letter_code
_entity_poly.pdbx_strand_id
1 'polypeptide(L)'
;MTASNNNGFLKLSFMSLEDQVRLILKDFETVSSEKILESLDLIKPEFKSQLTSEYVDGKIQKIRELSDESEKKKQCKALIPYFDWYVQGL
;
A
#
# COMPACT_ATOMS: atom_id res chain seq x y z
N MET A 1 -25.86 -10.73 10.78
CA MET A 1 -25.18 -10.80 10.45
C MET A 1 -24.25 -10.87 10.67
N THR A 2 -24.26 -10.69 10.85
CA THR A 2 -23.44 -10.64 10.93
C THR A 2 -22.39 -10.72 10.88
N ALA A 3 -22.33 -10.71 10.85
CA ALA A 3 -21.49 -10.86 10.75
C ALA A 3 -20.53 -10.61 10.79
N SER A 4 -20.41 -10.38 10.83
CA SER A 4 -19.63 -10.18 10.87
C SER A 4 -18.64 -10.00 11.09
N ASN A 5 -18.59 -9.79 11.22
CA ASN A 5 -17.80 -9.64 11.50
C ASN A 5 -16.83 -9.15 11.86
N ASN A 6 -16.99 -8.67 11.98
CA ASN A 6 -16.13 -8.28 12.58
C ASN A 6 -14.77 -8.51 12.56
N ASN A 7 -14.33 -8.85 11.91
CA ASN A 7 -12.99 -9.27 11.69
C ASN A 7 -12.28 -8.15 10.95
N GLY A 8 -11.17 -7.65 11.51
CA GLY A 8 -10.47 -6.50 10.95
C GLY A 8 -9.95 -6.76 9.56
N PHE A 9 -9.55 -7.98 9.28
CA PHE A 9 -9.06 -8.34 7.97
C PHE A 9 -10.14 -8.18 6.90
N LEU A 10 -11.34 -8.69 7.18
CA LEU A 10 -12.45 -8.55 6.25
C LEU A 10 -12.85 -7.09 6.08
N LYS A 11 -12.82 -6.35 7.19
CA LYS A 11 -13.14 -4.94 7.14
C LYS A 11 -12.19 -4.20 6.18
N LEU A 12 -10.90 -4.50 6.27
CA LEU A 12 -9.92 -3.88 5.39
C LEU A 12 -10.21 -4.22 3.92
N SER A 13 -10.63 -5.45 3.65
CA SER A 13 -10.91 -5.89 2.29
C SER A 13 -12.08 -5.15 1.66
N PHE A 14 -13.00 -4.64 2.47
CA PHE A 14 -14.16 -3.92 1.97
C PHE A 14 -13.95 -2.42 1.93
N MET A 15 -12.80 -1.93 2.39
CA MET A 15 -12.51 -0.51 2.35
C MET A 15 -12.21 -0.07 0.93
N SER A 16 -12.56 1.17 0.61
CA SER A 16 -12.16 1.75 -0.67
C SER A 16 -10.63 1.85 -0.72
N LEU A 17 -10.10 1.97 -1.92
CA LEU A 17 -8.66 2.11 -2.06
C LEU A 17 -8.16 3.35 -1.33
N GLU A 18 -8.89 4.45 -1.42
CA GLU A 18 -8.50 5.67 -0.71
C GLU A 18 -8.43 5.41 0.80
N ASP A 19 -9.43 4.72 1.34
CA ASP A 19 -9.43 4.43 2.77
C ASP A 19 -8.30 3.51 3.17
N GLN A 20 -7.96 2.54 2.31
CA GLN A 20 -6.83 1.66 2.57
C GLN A 20 -5.52 2.45 2.62
N VAL A 21 -5.36 3.37 1.69
CA VAL A 21 -4.15 4.20 1.65
C VAL A 21 -4.07 5.09 2.88
N ARG A 22 -5.19 5.68 3.28
CA ARG A 22 -5.21 6.52 4.48
C ARG A 22 -4.87 5.71 5.73
N LEU A 23 -5.32 4.46 5.80
CA LEU A 23 -4.99 3.59 6.92
C LEU A 23 -3.50 3.29 6.96
N ILE A 24 -2.91 3.02 5.79
CA ILE A 24 -1.48 2.76 5.70
C ILE A 24 -0.69 3.97 6.19
N LEU A 25 -1.10 5.18 5.79
CA LEU A 25 -0.42 6.39 6.22
C LEU A 25 -0.55 6.62 7.72
N LYS A 26 -1.71 6.28 8.27
CA LYS A 26 -1.98 6.50 9.69
C LYS A 26 -1.31 5.46 10.57
N ASP A 27 -1.30 4.21 10.12
CA ASP A 27 -0.90 3.07 10.95
C ASP A 27 0.14 2.19 10.24
N PHE A 28 1.11 2.83 9.63
CA PHE A 28 2.10 2.13 8.81
C PHE A 28 2.71 0.93 9.52
N GLU A 29 3.00 1.08 10.81
CA GLU A 29 3.73 0.03 11.53
C GLU A 29 2.92 -1.23 11.73
N THR A 30 1.59 -1.14 11.69
CA THR A 30 0.73 -2.31 11.91
C THR A 30 0.33 -3.00 10.61
N VAL A 31 0.60 -2.39 9.45
CA VAL A 31 0.21 -2.95 8.16
C VAL A 31 1.38 -3.77 7.62
N SER A 32 1.08 -4.98 7.10
CA SER A 32 2.13 -5.83 6.56
C SER A 32 2.72 -5.24 5.28
N SER A 33 3.97 -5.61 4.99
CA SER A 33 4.61 -5.14 3.77
C SER A 33 3.83 -5.60 2.53
N GLU A 34 3.29 -6.80 2.55
CA GLU A 34 2.55 -7.31 1.40
C GLU A 34 1.31 -6.46 1.12
N LYS A 35 0.58 -6.06 2.17
CA LYS A 35 -0.59 -5.22 2.01
C LYS A 35 -0.19 -3.84 1.47
N ILE A 36 0.93 -3.31 1.95
CA ILE A 36 1.43 -2.03 1.46
C ILE A 36 1.76 -2.13 -0.03
N LEU A 37 2.44 -3.21 -0.42
CA LEU A 37 2.83 -3.39 -1.82
C LEU A 37 1.62 -3.61 -2.72
N GLU A 38 0.61 -4.34 -2.24
CA GLU A 38 -0.64 -4.50 -2.99
C GLU A 38 -1.31 -3.17 -3.23
N SER A 39 -1.34 -2.33 -2.21
CA SER A 39 -1.96 -1.00 -2.35
C SER A 39 -1.18 -0.14 -3.33
N LEU A 40 0.14 -0.22 -3.32
CA LEU A 40 0.96 0.49 -4.30
C LEU A 40 0.63 0.02 -5.72
N ASP A 41 0.49 -1.28 -5.92
CA ASP A 41 0.10 -1.83 -7.21
C ASP A 41 -1.24 -1.23 -7.68
N LEU A 42 -2.17 -1.08 -6.75
CA LEU A 42 -3.50 -0.59 -7.09
C LEU A 42 -3.52 0.89 -7.41
N ILE A 43 -2.61 1.70 -6.83
CA ILE A 43 -2.59 3.12 -7.14
C ILE A 43 -1.72 3.46 -8.35
N LYS A 44 -0.91 2.52 -8.84
CA LYS A 44 -0.05 2.78 -9.99
C LYS A 44 -0.80 3.35 -11.21
N PRO A 45 -1.98 2.82 -11.56
CA PRO A 45 -2.69 3.35 -12.73
C PRO A 45 -3.08 4.82 -12.60
N GLU A 46 -3.07 5.36 -11.39
CA GLU A 46 -3.43 6.75 -11.16
C GLU A 46 -2.25 7.70 -11.39
N PHE A 47 -1.05 7.17 -11.53
CA PHE A 47 0.11 8.02 -11.79
C PHE A 47 0.03 8.56 -13.22
N LYS A 48 0.24 9.86 -13.37
CA LYS A 48 0.16 10.48 -14.69
C LYS A 48 1.40 10.24 -15.53
N SER A 49 2.51 9.92 -14.88
CA SER A 49 3.77 9.68 -15.55
C SER A 49 4.02 8.19 -15.65
N GLN A 50 4.23 7.70 -16.87
CA GLN A 50 4.59 6.32 -17.07
C GLN A 50 5.92 5.97 -16.42
N LEU A 51 6.87 6.92 -16.46
CA LEU A 51 8.15 6.70 -15.82
C LEU A 51 8.00 6.49 -14.32
N THR A 52 7.13 7.27 -13.68
CA THR A 52 6.86 7.10 -12.26
C THR A 52 6.26 5.73 -11.98
N SER A 53 5.29 5.34 -12.81
CA SER A 53 4.65 4.03 -12.64
C SER A 53 5.66 2.90 -12.77
N GLU A 54 6.56 2.99 -13.75
CA GLU A 54 7.57 1.97 -13.96
C GLU A 54 8.59 1.94 -12.82
N TYR A 55 8.95 3.11 -12.32
CA TYR A 55 9.88 3.19 -11.20
C TYR A 55 9.30 2.52 -9.96
N VAL A 56 8.04 2.83 -9.66
CA VAL A 56 7.38 2.24 -8.49
C VAL A 56 7.23 0.74 -8.67
N ASP A 57 6.85 0.30 -9.87
CA ASP A 57 6.72 -1.12 -10.15
C ASP A 57 8.04 -1.86 -9.91
N GLY A 58 9.14 -1.29 -10.38
CA GLY A 58 10.45 -1.89 -10.17
C GLY A 58 10.80 -1.98 -8.69
N LYS A 59 10.45 -0.95 -7.92
CA LYS A 59 10.69 -0.96 -6.47
C LYS A 59 9.85 -2.04 -5.80
N ILE A 60 8.59 -2.16 -6.20
CA ILE A 60 7.71 -3.18 -5.63
C ILE A 60 8.30 -4.56 -5.83
N GLN A 61 8.76 -4.84 -7.04
CA GLN A 61 9.31 -6.16 -7.33
C GLN A 61 10.57 -6.44 -6.53
N LYS A 62 11.46 -5.47 -6.40
CA LYS A 62 12.67 -5.65 -5.62
C LYS A 62 12.36 -5.91 -4.17
N ILE A 63 11.37 -5.21 -3.61
CA ILE A 63 11.01 -5.40 -2.22
C ILE A 63 10.42 -6.80 -2.03
N ARG A 64 9.62 -7.28 -2.98
CA ARG A 64 9.04 -8.61 -2.88
C ARG A 64 10.09 -9.71 -2.90
N GLU A 65 11.26 -9.45 -3.48
CA GLU A 65 12.33 -10.41 -3.50
C GLU A 65 13.06 -10.53 -2.18
N LEU A 66 12.88 -9.56 -1.29
CA LEU A 66 13.49 -9.64 0.04
C LEU A 66 12.77 -10.70 0.86
N SER A 67 13.51 -11.34 1.77
CA SER A 67 12.92 -12.38 2.59
C SER A 67 12.61 -11.91 4.01
N ASP A 68 13.17 -10.79 4.42
CA ASP A 68 13.01 -10.28 5.79
C ASP A 68 11.91 -9.22 5.83
N GLU A 69 10.88 -9.46 6.66
CA GLU A 69 9.76 -8.54 6.75
C GLU A 69 10.20 -7.17 7.26
N SER A 70 11.13 -7.14 8.19
CA SER A 70 11.63 -5.87 8.73
C SER A 70 12.27 -5.04 7.63
N GLU A 71 13.06 -5.68 6.78
CA GLU A 71 13.71 -5.00 5.67
C GLU A 71 12.69 -4.56 4.62
N LYS A 72 11.70 -5.42 4.36
CA LYS A 72 10.62 -5.06 3.43
C LYS A 72 9.90 -3.79 3.91
N LYS A 73 9.57 -3.74 5.20
CA LYS A 73 8.89 -2.57 5.76
C LYS A 73 9.75 -1.33 5.63
N LYS A 74 11.05 -1.47 5.88
CA LYS A 74 11.98 -0.37 5.77
C LYS A 74 12.00 0.19 4.36
N GLN A 75 12.02 -0.69 3.37
CA GLN A 75 12.03 -0.25 1.97
C GLN A 75 10.68 0.35 1.58
N CYS A 76 9.58 -0.23 2.08
CA CYS A 76 8.25 0.32 1.82
C CYS A 76 8.13 1.74 2.35
N LYS A 77 8.81 2.05 3.44
CA LYS A 77 8.74 3.39 4.03
C LYS A 77 9.20 4.46 3.06
N ALA A 78 10.15 4.14 2.21
CA ALA A 78 10.64 5.08 1.21
C ALA A 78 9.60 5.38 0.14
N LEU A 79 8.54 4.57 0.05
CA LEU A 79 7.50 4.74 -0.96
C LEU A 79 6.26 5.44 -0.40
N ILE A 80 6.29 5.82 0.88
CA ILE A 80 5.16 6.54 1.50
C ILE A 80 4.76 7.80 0.72
N PRO A 81 5.70 8.60 0.17
CA PRO A 81 5.29 9.79 -0.57
C PRO A 81 4.32 9.52 -1.72
N TYR A 82 4.34 8.33 -2.31
CA TYR A 82 3.40 8.00 -3.37
C TYR A 82 1.99 7.85 -2.84
N PHE A 83 1.85 7.32 -1.63
CA PHE A 83 0.55 7.26 -0.97
C PHE A 83 0.03 8.66 -0.64
N ASP A 84 0.91 9.52 -0.13
CA ASP A 84 0.53 10.90 0.16
C ASP A 84 0.05 11.60 -1.09
N TRP A 85 0.79 11.44 -2.18
CA TRP A 85 0.41 12.03 -3.44
C TRP A 85 -0.97 11.55 -3.88
N TYR A 86 -1.21 10.24 -3.77
CA TYR A 86 -2.47 9.67 -4.20
C TYR A 86 -3.65 10.28 -3.43
N VAL A 87 -3.51 10.36 -2.11
CA VAL A 87 -4.59 10.88 -1.28
C VAL A 87 -4.81 12.37 -1.53
N GLN A 88 -3.74 13.13 -1.68
CA GLN A 88 -3.85 14.57 -1.90
C GLN A 88 -4.35 14.90 -3.31
N GLY A 89 -4.07 14.03 -4.25
CA GLY A 89 -4.52 14.22 -5.63
C GLY A 89 -6.01 14.00 -5.83
N LEU A 90 -6.63 13.40 -4.83
CA LEU A 90 -8.07 13.20 -4.87
C LEU A 90 -8.77 14.47 -4.35
#